data_38586d227c919da16b3edc22b0dea70d
#
_entry.id   38586d227c919da16b3edc22b0dea70d
#
_cell.length_a   1.000
_cell.length_b   1.000
_cell.length_c   1.000
_cell.angle_alpha   90.00
_cell.angle_beta   90.00
_cell.angle_gamma   90.00
#
_symmetry.space_group_name_H-M   'P 1'
#
loop_
_entity.id
_entity.type
_entity.pdbx_description
1 polymer ?
#
loop_
_entity_poly.entity_id
_entity_poly.type
_entity_poly.pdbx_seq_one_letter_code
_entity_poly.pdbx_strand_id
1 'polypeptide(L)'
;MRTFLLEKGFLFIEENMVLDDGKYYPMMKVIPPEKIEEIKPAFWSETEIRYGKLLLEEKNPILKQFLERESGIRKDILSKLERVEGIHISERKAELNQELFQIKEGLKYYAM
;
A
#
# COMPACT_ATOMS: atom_id res chain seq x y z
N MET A 1 -6.87 -4.72 -7.64
CA MET A 1 -7.89 -5.54 -6.95
C MET A 1 -8.83 -4.73 -6.07
N ARG A 2 -8.28 -3.95 -5.13
CA ARG A 2 -9.13 -3.13 -4.22
C ARG A 2 -9.99 -2.13 -4.97
N THR A 3 -9.42 -1.42 -5.94
CA THR A 3 -10.17 -0.44 -6.74
C THR A 3 -11.37 -1.10 -7.42
N PHE A 4 -11.17 -2.25 -8.05
CA PHE A 4 -12.24 -2.99 -8.72
C PHE A 4 -13.35 -3.35 -7.75
N LEU A 5 -13.00 -3.90 -6.59
CA LEU A 5 -13.98 -4.32 -5.58
C LEU A 5 -14.76 -3.13 -5.02
N LEU A 6 -14.07 -2.02 -4.77
CA LEU A 6 -14.72 -0.80 -4.26
C LEU A 6 -15.69 -0.21 -5.31
N GLU A 7 -15.29 -0.19 -6.58
CA GLU A 7 -16.14 0.30 -7.67
C GLU A 7 -17.39 -0.56 -7.85
N LYS A 8 -17.29 -1.86 -7.57
CA LYS A 8 -18.42 -2.79 -7.66
C LYS A 8 -19.27 -2.80 -6.39
N GLY A 9 -18.93 -2.00 -5.40
CA GLY A 9 -19.73 -1.86 -4.18
C GLY A 9 -19.51 -2.93 -3.13
N PHE A 10 -18.40 -3.67 -3.19
CA PHE A 10 -18.05 -4.65 -2.17
C PHE A 10 -17.64 -3.94 -0.88
N LEU A 11 -18.05 -4.52 0.24
CA LEU A 11 -17.67 -4.01 1.56
C LEU A 11 -16.49 -4.81 2.09
N PHE A 12 -15.41 -4.12 2.44
CA PHE A 12 -14.24 -4.74 3.08
C PHE A 12 -14.50 -4.82 4.58
N ILE A 13 -14.52 -6.03 5.12
CA ILE A 13 -14.76 -6.24 6.55
C ILE A 13 -13.50 -6.66 7.30
N GLU A 14 -12.53 -7.21 6.61
CA GLU A 14 -11.28 -7.63 7.22
C GLU A 14 -10.15 -7.60 6.20
N GLU A 15 -9.00 -7.11 6.63
CA GLU A 15 -7.78 -7.20 5.84
C GLU A 15 -6.66 -7.72 6.74
N ASN A 16 -5.78 -8.54 6.20
CA ASN A 16 -4.62 -9.05 6.93
C ASN A 16 -3.43 -9.15 5.97
N MET A 17 -2.25 -9.29 6.53
CA MET A 17 -1.04 -9.51 5.75
C MET A 17 -0.23 -10.59 6.42
N VAL A 18 0.20 -11.56 5.63
CA VAL A 18 0.99 -12.70 6.11
C VAL A 18 2.37 -12.64 5.48
N LEU A 19 3.39 -12.90 6.29
CA LEU A 19 4.76 -13.07 5.83
C LEU A 19 5.07 -14.56 5.86
N ASP A 20 5.37 -15.13 4.70
CA ASP A 20 5.69 -16.55 4.57
C ASP A 20 6.86 -16.72 3.62
N ASP A 21 7.91 -17.37 4.09
CA ASP A 21 9.13 -17.62 3.32
C ASP A 21 9.67 -16.36 2.64
N GLY A 22 9.71 -15.24 3.38
CA GLY A 22 10.22 -13.96 2.90
C GLY A 22 9.30 -13.21 1.96
N LYS A 23 8.10 -13.72 1.71
CA LYS A 23 7.12 -13.09 0.82
C LYS A 23 5.92 -12.59 1.59
N TYR A 24 5.42 -11.42 1.19
CA TYR A 24 4.28 -10.77 1.82
C TYR A 24 3.02 -11.03 1.02
N TYR A 25 2.00 -11.57 1.69
CA TYR A 25 0.71 -11.92 1.07
C TYR A 25 -0.41 -11.11 1.72
N PRO A 26 -1.00 -10.15 0.99
CA PRO A 26 -2.19 -9.47 1.50
C PRO A 26 -3.42 -10.37 1.38
N MET A 27 -4.28 -10.32 2.38
CA MET A 27 -5.51 -11.09 2.43
C MET A 27 -6.65 -10.14 2.76
N MET A 28 -7.81 -10.37 2.16
CA MET A 28 -8.98 -9.54 2.43
C MET A 28 -10.24 -10.37 2.45
N LYS A 29 -11.18 -9.96 3.29
CA LYS A 29 -12.51 -10.54 3.38
C LYS A 29 -13.51 -9.48 3.02
N VAL A 30 -14.34 -9.75 2.01
CA VAL A 30 -15.30 -8.78 1.47
C VAL A 30 -16.70 -9.36 1.43
N ILE A 31 -17.70 -8.48 1.49
CA ILE A 31 -19.10 -8.84 1.33
C ILE A 31 -19.59 -8.26 0.01
N PRO A 32 -20.19 -9.08 -0.88
CA PRO A 32 -20.71 -8.59 -2.14
C PRO A 32 -21.90 -7.63 -1.93
N PRO A 33 -22.12 -6.68 -2.86
CA PRO A 33 -23.15 -5.64 -2.68
C PRO A 33 -24.57 -6.19 -2.51
N GLU A 34 -24.92 -7.30 -3.10
CA GLU A 34 -26.25 -7.90 -2.97
C GLU A 34 -26.56 -8.44 -1.58
N LYS A 35 -25.54 -8.58 -0.71
CA LYS A 35 -25.70 -9.04 0.68
C LYS A 35 -25.59 -7.92 1.69
N ILE A 36 -25.45 -6.67 1.23
CA ILE A 36 -25.31 -5.51 2.09
C ILE A 36 -26.70 -4.87 2.26
N GLU A 37 -27.20 -4.83 3.50
CA GLU A 37 -28.50 -4.26 3.79
C GLU A 37 -28.53 -2.73 3.70
N GLU A 38 -27.43 -2.10 4.01
CA GLU A 38 -27.31 -0.66 4.05
C GLU A 38 -26.10 -0.23 3.23
N ILE A 39 -26.34 0.49 2.13
CA ILE A 39 -25.25 0.98 1.28
C ILE A 39 -24.69 2.27 1.88
N LYS A 40 -23.48 2.18 2.43
CA LYS A 40 -22.73 3.34 2.88
C LYS A 40 -21.63 3.60 1.86
N PRO A 41 -21.52 4.83 1.33
CA PRO A 41 -20.40 5.13 0.43
C PRO A 41 -19.09 4.99 1.20
N ALA A 42 -18.22 4.14 0.68
CA ALA A 42 -16.90 3.94 1.26
C ALA A 42 -15.93 4.87 0.54
N PHE A 43 -15.35 5.80 1.28
CA PHE A 43 -14.29 6.65 0.74
C PHE A 43 -12.94 6.14 1.23
N TRP A 44 -12.09 5.79 0.27
CA TRP A 44 -10.72 5.35 0.55
C TRP A 44 -9.77 6.31 -0.13
N SER A 45 -8.74 6.74 0.58
CA SER A 45 -7.67 7.54 0.00
C SER A 45 -6.81 6.67 -0.92
N GLU A 46 -5.99 7.31 -1.76
CA GLU A 46 -5.06 6.59 -2.63
C GLU A 46 -4.14 5.67 -1.83
N THR A 47 -3.64 6.13 -0.70
CA THR A 47 -2.79 5.35 0.19
C THR A 47 -3.53 4.13 0.73
N GLU A 48 -4.79 4.31 1.11
CA GLU A 48 -5.63 3.23 1.63
C GLU A 48 -5.97 2.19 0.56
N ILE A 49 -6.20 2.63 -0.67
CA ILE A 49 -6.42 1.71 -1.80
C ILE A 49 -5.15 0.90 -2.09
N ARG A 50 -4.00 1.55 -2.02
CA ARG A 50 -2.72 0.91 -2.32
C ARG A 50 -2.31 -0.13 -1.29
N TYR A 51 -2.44 0.19 0.00
CA TYR A 51 -1.91 -0.65 1.08
C TYR A 51 -2.97 -1.34 1.92
N GLY A 52 -4.22 -0.90 1.84
CA GLY A 52 -5.31 -1.46 2.61
C GLY A 52 -5.71 -0.56 3.79
N LYS A 53 -6.92 -0.02 3.71
CA LYS A 53 -7.46 0.89 4.73
C LYS A 53 -7.50 0.23 6.11
N LEU A 54 -7.98 -1.01 6.18
CA LEU A 54 -8.11 -1.70 7.46
C LEU A 54 -6.75 -2.06 8.04
N LEU A 55 -5.79 -2.45 7.19
CA LEU A 55 -4.43 -2.72 7.62
C LEU A 55 -3.78 -1.49 8.23
N LEU A 56 -3.96 -0.33 7.58
CA LEU A 56 -3.39 0.94 8.05
C LEU A 56 -4.04 1.42 9.34
N GLU A 57 -5.37 1.38 9.40
CA GLU A 57 -6.11 1.81 10.59
C GLU A 57 -5.83 0.94 11.80
N GLU A 58 -5.68 -0.36 11.59
CA GLU A 58 -5.35 -1.32 12.65
C GLU A 58 -3.87 -1.34 12.98
N LYS A 59 -3.05 -0.59 12.23
CA LYS A 59 -1.61 -0.53 12.40
C LYS A 59 -0.98 -1.92 12.35
N ASN A 60 -1.33 -2.68 11.31
CA ASN A 60 -0.86 -4.05 11.13
C ASN A 60 0.68 -4.09 11.12
N PRO A 61 1.31 -4.87 12.02
CA PRO A 61 2.76 -4.88 12.14
C PRO A 61 3.48 -5.51 10.94
N ILE A 62 2.86 -6.45 10.25
CA ILE A 62 3.45 -7.09 9.06
C ILE A 62 3.48 -6.08 7.91
N LEU A 63 2.43 -5.28 7.74
CA LEU A 63 2.42 -4.21 6.75
C LEU A 63 3.50 -3.18 7.05
N LYS A 64 3.69 -2.84 8.32
CA LYS A 64 4.76 -1.91 8.71
C LYS A 64 6.14 -2.44 8.31
N GLN A 65 6.40 -3.72 8.58
CA GLN A 65 7.63 -4.38 8.14
C GLN A 65 7.82 -4.28 6.63
N PHE A 66 6.75 -4.55 5.89
CA PHE A 66 6.76 -4.47 4.43
C PHE A 66 7.13 -3.06 3.96
N LEU A 67 6.48 -2.03 4.52
CA LEU A 67 6.72 -0.64 4.15
C LEU A 67 8.14 -0.20 4.48
N GLU A 68 8.66 -0.57 5.63
CA GLU A 68 10.02 -0.25 6.04
C GLU A 68 11.05 -0.93 5.13
N ARG A 69 10.82 -2.19 4.79
CA ARG A 69 11.68 -2.94 3.88
C ARG A 69 11.69 -2.31 2.50
N GLU A 70 10.51 -1.98 1.96
CA GLU A 70 10.37 -1.38 0.63
C GLU A 70 11.00 0.02 0.58
N SER A 71 10.90 0.77 1.66
CA SER A 71 11.57 2.06 1.80
C SER A 71 13.09 1.91 1.73
N GLY A 72 13.64 0.96 2.48
CA GLY A 72 15.07 0.69 2.50
C GLY A 72 15.62 0.28 1.13
N ILE A 73 14.90 -0.60 0.43
CA ILE A 73 15.30 -1.06 -0.90
C ILE A 73 15.39 0.12 -1.88
N ARG A 74 14.37 1.00 -1.88
CA ARG A 74 14.32 2.14 -2.81
C ARG A 74 15.37 3.20 -2.49
N LYS A 75 15.62 3.44 -1.22
CA LYS A 75 16.68 4.37 -0.78
C LYS A 75 18.06 3.87 -1.21
N ASP A 76 18.28 2.56 -1.12
CA ASP A 76 19.54 1.94 -1.55
C ASP A 76 19.73 2.08 -3.06
N ILE A 77 18.69 1.85 -3.85
CA ILE A 77 18.73 2.01 -5.30
C ILE A 77 19.03 3.48 -5.67
N LEU A 78 18.34 4.42 -5.02
CA LEU A 78 18.59 5.85 -5.24
C LEU A 78 20.02 6.25 -4.94
N SER A 79 20.57 5.73 -3.83
CA SER A 79 21.95 5.98 -3.46
C SER A 79 22.92 5.54 -4.54
N LYS A 80 22.67 4.37 -5.15
CA LYS A 80 23.48 3.83 -6.23
C LYS A 80 23.36 4.65 -7.52
N LEU A 81 22.20 5.26 -7.77
CA LEU A 81 21.94 6.06 -8.95
C LEU A 81 22.37 7.53 -8.81
N GLU A 82 22.78 7.95 -7.62
CA GLU A 82 23.08 9.35 -7.30
C GLU A 82 24.12 9.99 -8.21
N ARG A 83 25.12 9.20 -8.63
CA ARG A 83 26.24 9.66 -9.50
C ARG A 83 26.08 9.25 -10.95
N VAL A 84 24.94 8.68 -11.31
CA VAL A 84 24.68 8.22 -12.68
C VAL A 84 23.78 9.27 -13.36
N GLU A 85 24.13 9.64 -14.59
CA GLU A 85 23.38 10.64 -15.36
C GLU A 85 22.77 10.02 -16.62
N GLY A 86 21.68 10.62 -17.11
CA GLY A 86 20.98 10.21 -18.31
C GLY A 86 19.48 10.36 -18.14
N ILE A 87 18.75 10.46 -19.27
CA ILE A 87 17.30 10.62 -19.26
C ILE A 87 16.60 9.47 -18.56
N HIS A 88 16.97 8.23 -18.87
CA HIS A 88 16.37 7.04 -18.23
C HIS A 88 16.67 6.99 -16.74
N ILE A 89 17.84 7.46 -16.35
CA ILE A 89 18.21 7.51 -14.93
C ILE A 89 17.37 8.56 -14.20
N SER A 90 17.16 9.73 -14.81
CA SER A 90 16.33 10.78 -14.24
C SER A 90 14.89 10.32 -14.06
N GLU A 91 14.34 9.61 -15.05
CA GLU A 91 12.99 9.04 -14.98
C GLU A 91 12.89 8.00 -13.88
N ARG A 92 13.89 7.13 -13.76
CA ARG A 92 13.91 6.10 -12.71
C ARG A 92 14.00 6.71 -11.31
N LYS A 93 14.80 7.76 -11.14
CA LYS A 93 14.89 8.50 -9.87
C LYS A 93 13.55 9.11 -9.49
N ALA A 94 12.83 9.70 -10.47
CA ALA A 94 11.51 10.28 -10.24
C ALA A 94 10.50 9.21 -9.81
N GLU A 95 10.51 8.05 -10.45
CA GLU A 95 9.65 6.93 -10.08
C GLU A 95 9.92 6.47 -8.65
N LEU A 96 11.21 6.30 -8.30
CA LEU A 96 11.60 5.86 -6.97
C LEU A 96 11.20 6.87 -5.89
N ASN A 97 11.34 8.16 -6.18
CA ASN A 97 10.92 9.20 -5.25
C ASN A 97 9.41 9.21 -5.06
N GLN A 98 8.64 8.96 -6.12
CA GLN A 98 7.19 8.87 -6.04
C GLN A 98 6.77 7.65 -5.21
N GLU A 99 7.41 6.51 -5.43
CA GLU A 99 7.15 5.31 -4.65
C GLU A 99 7.50 5.49 -3.17
N LEU A 100 8.61 6.15 -2.87
CA LEU A 100 9.01 6.49 -1.50
C LEU A 100 8.01 7.42 -0.83
N PHE A 101 7.47 8.38 -1.58
CA PHE A 101 6.43 9.27 -1.07
C PHE A 101 5.20 8.48 -0.64
N GLN A 102 4.76 7.54 -1.48
CA GLN A 102 3.61 6.69 -1.18
C GLN A 102 3.85 5.82 0.05
N ILE A 103 5.04 5.24 0.17
CA ILE A 103 5.42 4.43 1.33
C ILE A 103 5.41 5.29 2.60
N LYS A 104 5.93 6.51 2.51
CA LYS A 104 5.95 7.44 3.63
C LYS A 104 4.54 7.81 4.09
N GLU A 105 3.62 8.01 3.14
CA GLU A 105 2.22 8.28 3.46
C GLU A 105 1.59 7.12 4.23
N GLY A 106 1.90 5.88 3.82
CA GLY A 106 1.45 4.69 4.55
C GLY A 106 2.06 4.62 5.96
N LEU A 107 3.34 4.89 6.10
CA LEU A 107 4.02 4.87 7.40
C LEU A 107 3.52 5.93 8.37
N LYS A 108 2.94 7.04 7.88
CA LYS A 108 2.34 8.07 8.74
C LYS A 108 1.24 7.53 9.63
N TYR A 109 0.53 6.51 9.18
CA TYR A 109 -0.54 5.88 9.98
C TYR A 109 0.01 5.26 11.25
N TYR A 110 1.26 4.82 11.25
CA TYR A 110 1.91 4.17 12.39
C TYR A 110 2.49 5.19 13.38
N ALA A 111 2.57 6.46 12.98
CA ALA A 111 3.08 7.53 13.82
C ALA A 111 1.97 8.27 14.59
N MET A 112 0.72 7.95 14.30
CA MET A 112 -0.44 8.57 14.94
C MET A 112 -0.85 7.85 16.21
#